data_8524f6d121912ed63c2b03ae9ec1f5de
#
_entry.id   8524f6d121912ed63c2b03ae9ec1f5de
#
_cell.length_a   1.000
_cell.length_b   1.000
_cell.length_c   1.000
_cell.angle_alpha   90.00
_cell.angle_beta   90.00
_cell.angle_gamma   90.00
#
_symmetry.space_group_name_H-M   'P 1'
#
loop_
_entity.id
_entity.type
_entity.pdbx_description
1 polymer ?
#
loop_
_entity_poly.entity_id
_entity_poly.type
_entity_poly.pdbx_seq_one_letter_code
_entity_poly.pdbx_strand_id
1 'polypeptide(L)' 'FNHPGIQLDRKENAAKLFKAISRLPENQKIAFTLHKLEDLSYQEVSEIMKTSLPAVESLMHRAKQNLRKMLEKEID' A
#
# COMPACT_ATOMS: atom_id res chain seq x y z
N PHE A 1 1.97 10.38 29.26
CA PHE A 1 1.36 10.23 29.15
C PHE A 1 0.98 10.12 28.16
N ASN A 2 1.16 9.61 27.99
CA ASN A 2 0.95 9.61 27.26
C ASN A 2 0.27 9.43 26.45
N HIS A 3 0.19 9.10 26.01
CA HIS A 3 -0.62 9.22 24.84
C HIS A 3 -1.15 7.89 24.37
N PRO A 4 -2.06 7.27 25.13
CA PRO A 4 -2.72 6.05 24.67
C PRO A 4 -3.41 6.28 23.32
N GLY A 5 -3.88 7.49 23.09
CA GLY A 5 -4.55 7.82 21.85
C GLY A 5 -3.65 7.67 20.64
N ILE A 6 -2.36 7.99 20.78
CA ILE A 6 -1.45 7.90 19.67
C ILE A 6 -1.24 6.44 19.26
N GLN A 7 -1.15 5.54 20.23
CA GLN A 7 -1.02 4.12 19.91
C GLN A 7 -2.28 3.60 19.24
N LEU A 8 -3.43 4.00 19.73
CA LEU A 8 -4.69 3.61 19.12
C LEU A 8 -4.77 4.12 17.68
N ASP A 9 -4.33 5.38 17.49
CA ASP A 9 -4.34 5.95 16.15
C ASP A 9 -3.47 5.15 15.20
N ARG A 10 -2.30 4.70 15.66
CA ARG A 10 -1.43 3.89 14.82
C ARG A 10 -2.07 2.58 14.44
N LYS A 11 -2.72 1.92 15.40
CA LYS A 11 -3.39 0.66 15.11
C LYS A 11 -4.55 0.87 14.16
N GLU A 12 -5.32 1.92 14.38
CA GLU A 12 -6.44 2.23 13.50
C GLU A 12 -5.96 2.57 12.11
N ASN A 13 -4.86 3.34 12.01
CA ASN A 13 -4.31 3.69 10.71
C ASN A 13 -3.78 2.47 9.98
N ALA A 14 -3.14 1.56 10.71
CA ALA A 14 -2.63 0.33 10.10
C ALA A 14 -3.79 -0.53 9.60
N ALA A 15 -4.84 -0.65 10.41
CA ALA A 15 -6.01 -1.43 10.00
C ALA A 15 -6.68 -0.83 8.77
N LYS A 16 -6.80 0.50 8.74
CA LYS A 16 -7.37 1.17 7.59
C LYS A 16 -6.52 0.98 6.35
N LEU A 17 -5.21 1.03 6.52
CA LEU A 17 -4.29 0.84 5.40
C LEU A 17 -4.41 -0.56 4.84
N PHE A 18 -4.39 -1.59 5.70
CA PHE A 18 -4.53 -2.96 5.24
C PHE A 18 -5.86 -3.19 4.54
N LYS A 19 -6.93 -2.60 5.07
CA LYS A 19 -8.23 -2.71 4.44
C LYS A 19 -8.23 -2.05 3.07
N ALA A 20 -7.61 -0.89 2.95
CA ALA A 20 -7.53 -0.19 1.68
C ALA A 20 -6.70 -0.99 0.68
N ILE A 21 -5.58 -1.57 1.13
CA ILE A 21 -4.75 -2.40 0.26
C ILE A 21 -5.56 -3.57 -0.29
N SER A 22 -6.38 -4.18 0.56
CA SER A 22 -7.17 -5.33 0.13
C SER A 22 -8.19 -4.98 -0.95
N ARG A 23 -8.51 -3.70 -1.10
CA ARG A 23 -9.46 -3.24 -2.11
C ARG A 23 -8.79 -2.83 -3.42
N LEU A 24 -7.47 -2.83 -3.47
CA LEU A 24 -6.76 -2.47 -4.69
C LEU A 24 -6.98 -3.51 -5.77
N PRO A 25 -6.93 -3.10 -7.06
CA PRO A 25 -6.87 -4.09 -8.13
C PRO A 25 -5.71 -5.05 -7.90
N GLU A 26 -5.86 -6.28 -8.37
CA GLU A 26 -4.95 -7.36 -8.01
C GLU A 26 -3.48 -7.03 -8.25
N ASN A 27 -3.16 -6.51 -9.43
CA ASN A 27 -1.75 -6.23 -9.75
C ASN A 27 -1.18 -5.12 -8.87
N GLN A 28 -1.99 -4.11 -8.57
CA GLN A 28 -1.55 -3.02 -7.69
C GLN A 28 -1.34 -3.54 -6.28
N LYS A 29 -2.24 -4.40 -5.83
CA LYS A 29 -2.13 -4.98 -4.49
C LYS A 29 -0.84 -5.79 -4.37
N ILE A 30 -0.56 -6.63 -5.36
CA ILE A 30 0.63 -7.47 -5.33
C ILE A 30 1.89 -6.60 -5.32
N ALA A 31 1.97 -5.64 -6.24
CA ALA A 31 3.16 -4.78 -6.31
C ALA A 31 3.36 -4.00 -5.03
N PHE A 32 2.30 -3.41 -4.50
CA PHE A 32 2.40 -2.62 -3.28
C PHE A 32 2.82 -3.47 -2.10
N THR A 33 2.21 -4.66 -1.97
CA THR A 33 2.54 -5.57 -0.88
C THR A 33 3.99 -6.02 -0.94
N LEU A 34 4.46 -6.41 -2.11
CA LEU A 34 5.84 -6.86 -2.25
C LEU A 34 6.83 -5.75 -1.91
N HIS A 35 6.53 -4.54 -2.35
CA HIS A 35 7.46 -3.43 -2.12
C HIS A 35 7.41 -2.92 -0.68
N LYS A 36 6.23 -2.67 -0.16
CA LYS A 36 6.09 -2.01 1.14
C LYS A 36 6.13 -2.96 2.32
N LEU A 37 5.56 -4.13 2.18
CA LEU A 37 5.48 -5.07 3.30
C LEU A 37 6.60 -6.07 3.30
N GLU A 38 7.09 -6.47 2.13
CA GLU A 38 8.19 -7.43 2.02
C GLU A 38 9.54 -6.75 1.79
N ASP A 39 9.56 -5.43 1.69
CA ASP A 39 10.78 -4.64 1.53
C ASP A 39 11.56 -4.97 0.26
N LEU A 40 10.87 -5.38 -0.79
CA LEU A 40 11.54 -5.68 -2.05
C LEU A 40 11.70 -4.42 -2.89
N SER A 41 12.78 -4.36 -3.65
CA SER A 41 12.99 -3.24 -4.56
C SER A 41 12.03 -3.34 -5.74
N TYR A 42 11.85 -2.23 -6.47
CA TYR A 42 11.02 -2.26 -7.67
C TYR A 42 11.56 -3.29 -8.67
N GLN A 43 12.89 -3.39 -8.78
CA GLN A 43 13.49 -4.37 -9.67
C GLN A 43 13.10 -5.79 -9.27
N GLU A 44 13.19 -6.09 -7.98
CA GLU A 44 12.81 -7.42 -7.48
C GLU A 44 11.32 -7.68 -7.72
N VAL A 45 10.49 -6.66 -7.50
CA VAL A 45 9.05 -6.79 -7.74
C VAL A 45 8.80 -7.10 -9.22
N SER A 46 9.52 -6.40 -10.11
CA SER A 46 9.34 -6.64 -11.55
C SER A 46 9.71 -8.07 -11.93
N GLU A 47 10.74 -8.61 -11.30
CA GLU A 47 11.16 -9.98 -11.58
C GLU A 47 10.14 -10.99 -11.08
N ILE A 48 9.62 -10.77 -9.87
CA ILE A 48 8.62 -11.68 -9.31
C ILE A 48 7.34 -11.63 -10.12
N MET A 49 6.90 -10.45 -10.51
CA MET A 49 5.67 -10.27 -11.26
C MET A 49 5.84 -10.56 -12.74
N LYS A 50 7.08 -10.77 -13.18
CA LYS A 50 7.41 -11.06 -14.59
C LYS A 50 6.93 -9.93 -15.48
N THR A 51 7.25 -8.71 -15.09
CA THR A 51 6.87 -7.54 -15.85
C THR A 51 8.05 -6.56 -15.87
N SER A 52 7.90 -5.46 -16.59
CA SER A 52 9.00 -4.50 -16.72
C SER A 52 9.04 -3.55 -15.51
N LEU A 53 10.21 -2.95 -15.30
CA LEU A 53 10.38 -1.97 -14.24
C LEU A 53 9.42 -0.77 -14.41
N PRO A 54 9.31 -0.19 -15.61
CA PRO A 54 8.32 0.89 -15.79
C PRO A 54 6.89 0.46 -15.45
N ALA A 55 6.54 -0.79 -15.74
CA ALA A 55 5.21 -1.29 -15.39
C ALA A 55 5.01 -1.30 -13.88
N VAL A 56 6.04 -1.73 -13.12
CA VAL A 56 5.96 -1.70 -11.66
C VAL A 56 5.84 -0.28 -11.15
N GLU A 57 6.60 0.64 -11.74
CA GLU A 57 6.52 2.05 -11.34
C GLU A 57 5.11 2.59 -11.54
N SER A 58 4.48 2.24 -12.67
CA SER A 58 3.09 2.65 -12.93
C SER A 58 2.13 2.03 -11.93
N LEU A 59 2.30 0.74 -11.64
CA LEU A 59 1.45 0.06 -10.67
C LEU A 59 1.56 0.71 -9.29
N MET A 60 2.78 1.02 -8.87
CA MET A 60 2.98 1.65 -7.57
C MET A 60 2.38 3.05 -7.52
N HIS A 61 2.52 3.80 -8.61
CA HIS A 61 1.94 5.14 -8.68
C HIS A 61 0.41 5.07 -8.55
N ARG A 62 -0.21 4.17 -9.29
CA ARG A 62 -1.66 4.01 -9.24
C ARG A 62 -2.12 3.49 -7.89
N ALA A 63 -1.36 2.56 -7.31
CA ALA A 63 -1.71 2.03 -5.99
C ALA A 63 -1.71 3.14 -4.96
N LYS A 64 -0.68 4.00 -4.98
CA LYS A 64 -0.60 5.10 -4.03
C LYS A 64 -1.74 6.08 -4.22
N GLN A 65 -2.10 6.38 -5.46
CA GLN A 65 -3.23 7.27 -5.73
C GLN A 65 -4.53 6.68 -5.21
N ASN A 66 -4.77 5.40 -5.48
CA ASN A 66 -5.99 4.74 -5.03
C ASN A 66 -6.05 4.66 -3.52
N LEU A 67 -4.92 4.35 -2.88
CA LEU A 67 -4.88 4.30 -1.42
C LEU A 67 -5.17 5.66 -0.81
N ARG A 68 -4.61 6.70 -1.39
CA ARG A 68 -4.87 8.05 -0.89
C ARG A 68 -6.36 8.38 -0.95
N LYS A 69 -7.00 8.06 -2.06
CA LYS A 69 -8.43 8.32 -2.21
C LYS A 69 -9.25 7.54 -1.19
N MET A 70 -8.92 6.27 -1.00
CA MET A 70 -9.66 5.44 -0.06
C MET A 70 -9.48 5.92 1.37
N LEU A 71 -8.24 6.27 1.73
CA LEU A 71 -7.96 6.71 3.10
C LEU A 71 -8.58 8.06 3.40
N GLU A 72 -8.65 8.95 2.41
CA GLU A 72 -9.31 10.23 2.59
C GLU A 72 -10.78 10.04 2.89
N LYS A 73 -11.42 9.10 2.20
CA LYS A 73 -12.82 8.81 2.46
C LYS A 73 -13.04 8.19 3.84
N GLU A 74 -12.09 7.37 4.28
CA GLU A 74 -12.21 6.71 5.58
C GLU A 74 -12.04 7.69 6.73
N ILE A 75 -11.30 8.75 6.52
CA ILE A 75 -11.05 9.73 7.57
C ILE A 75 -12.31 10.53 7.89
N ASP A 76 -13.12 10.77 6.89
CA ASP A 76 -14.36 11.48 7.09
C ASP A 76 -15.40 10.60 7.76
#